data_fcf6ca947734fc150ff02cb96cf1d334
#
_entry.id   fcf6ca947734fc150ff02cb96cf1d334
#
_cell.length_a   1.000
_cell.length_b   1.000
_cell.length_c   1.000
_cell.angle_alpha   90.00
_cell.angle_beta   90.00
_cell.angle_gamma   90.00
#
_symmetry.space_group_name_H-M   'P 1'
#
loop_
_entity.id
_entity.type
_entity.pdbx_description
1 polymer ?
#
loop_
_entity_poly.entity_id
_entity_poly.type
_entity_poly.pdbx_seq_one_letter_code
_entity_poly.pdbx_strand_id
1 'polypeptide(L)'
;AGLTAAVFGNSDQVKMGEKVLAIGNPQSMAFVGSATQGIVSGLNREVTAGGQNGTAVTHYTNLIQTDAAINPGNSGGALVNEYGQVIGINSAKVAATGAEGMGFAIPSNQAKEIVDDLIAYGRVTGRVRLGIYAIEVDEVLARLNHVPTGLLVQSTEEGSDISSKGVVPGDIITKVDGTEIAGTSDLSEVIEGK
;
A
#
# COMPACT_ATOMS: atom_id res chain seq x y z
N ALA A 1 0.63 -11.00 -28.98
CA ALA A 1 0.54 -11.73 -27.72
C ALA A 1 -0.87 -12.33 -27.64
N GLY A 2 -1.11 -13.58 -27.70
CA GLY A 2 -2.41 -14.27 -27.68
C GLY A 2 -2.83 -14.71 -26.28
N LEU A 3 -2.63 -13.86 -25.25
CA LEU A 3 -3.04 -14.17 -23.88
C LEU A 3 -4.52 -13.80 -23.67
N THR A 4 -5.26 -14.67 -22.99
CA THR A 4 -6.62 -14.38 -22.54
C THR A 4 -6.56 -13.45 -21.33
N ALA A 5 -7.29 -12.34 -21.36
CA ALA A 5 -7.37 -11.42 -20.24
C ALA A 5 -8.16 -12.06 -19.08
N ALA A 6 -7.69 -11.87 -17.85
CA ALA A 6 -8.44 -12.24 -16.66
C ALA A 6 -9.65 -11.32 -16.46
N VAL A 7 -10.71 -11.85 -15.88
CA VAL A 7 -11.91 -11.09 -15.54
C VAL A 7 -11.79 -10.58 -14.10
N PHE A 8 -12.01 -9.28 -13.88
CA PHE A 8 -12.12 -8.73 -12.54
C PHE A 8 -13.49 -9.06 -11.92
N GLY A 9 -13.45 -9.57 -10.69
CA GLY A 9 -14.63 -9.69 -9.85
C GLY A 9 -14.89 -8.40 -9.07
N ASN A 10 -16.05 -8.30 -8.44
CA ASN A 10 -16.37 -7.17 -7.57
C ASN A 10 -15.95 -7.48 -6.13
N SER A 11 -14.86 -6.86 -5.66
CA SER A 11 -14.32 -7.09 -4.32
C SER A 11 -15.26 -6.65 -3.19
N ASP A 12 -16.22 -5.73 -3.44
CA ASP A 12 -17.18 -5.29 -2.42
C ASP A 12 -18.26 -6.34 -2.12
N GLN A 13 -18.39 -7.36 -2.99
CA GLN A 13 -19.34 -8.45 -2.82
C GLN A 13 -18.71 -9.70 -2.18
N VAL A 14 -17.39 -9.69 -1.98
CA VAL A 14 -16.63 -10.80 -1.39
C VAL A 14 -17.06 -11.00 0.06
N LYS A 15 -17.21 -12.25 0.48
CA LYS A 15 -17.63 -12.63 1.84
C LYS A 15 -16.56 -13.46 2.53
N MET A 16 -16.51 -13.34 3.84
CA MET A 16 -15.69 -14.25 4.68
C MET A 16 -16.10 -15.71 4.45
N GLY A 17 -15.08 -16.58 4.39
CA GLY A 17 -15.27 -17.99 4.14
C GLY A 17 -15.31 -18.39 2.66
N GLU A 18 -15.35 -17.45 1.71
CA GLU A 18 -15.25 -17.75 0.29
C GLU A 18 -13.88 -18.37 -0.05
N LYS A 19 -13.88 -19.40 -0.90
CA LYS A 19 -12.65 -20.04 -1.37
C LYS A 19 -11.91 -19.15 -2.32
N VAL A 20 -10.59 -19.11 -2.15
CA VAL A 20 -9.69 -18.31 -2.99
C VAL A 20 -8.44 -19.08 -3.37
N LEU A 21 -7.85 -18.69 -4.50
CA LEU A 21 -6.53 -19.11 -4.95
C LEU A 21 -5.64 -17.89 -5.09
N ALA A 22 -4.49 -17.90 -4.43
CA ALA A 22 -3.43 -16.93 -4.66
C ALA A 22 -2.47 -17.48 -5.72
N ILE A 23 -2.35 -16.81 -6.86
CA ILE A 23 -1.58 -17.24 -8.03
C ILE A 23 -0.34 -16.36 -8.17
N GLY A 24 0.81 -16.96 -8.52
CA GLY A 24 2.04 -16.23 -8.77
C GLY A 24 3.21 -17.11 -9.17
N ASN A 25 4.42 -16.54 -9.11
CA ASN A 25 5.68 -17.21 -9.44
C ASN A 25 6.64 -17.19 -8.25
N PRO A 26 6.42 -18.02 -7.21
CA PRO A 26 7.28 -18.01 -6.03
C PRO A 26 8.70 -18.45 -6.37
N GLN A 27 9.68 -17.65 -5.95
CA GLN A 27 11.12 -17.88 -5.87
C GLN A 27 11.89 -18.16 -7.18
N SER A 28 11.30 -18.75 -8.23
CA SER A 28 12.03 -18.98 -9.49
C SER A 28 11.11 -19.28 -10.66
N MET A 29 11.65 -19.22 -11.88
CA MET A 29 10.95 -19.61 -13.10
C MET A 29 10.52 -21.10 -13.11
N ALA A 30 11.12 -21.93 -12.22
CA ALA A 30 10.71 -23.33 -12.07
C ALA A 30 9.32 -23.50 -11.43
N PHE A 31 8.82 -22.46 -10.75
CA PHE A 31 7.53 -22.47 -10.04
C PHE A 31 6.49 -21.54 -10.67
N VAL A 32 6.66 -21.23 -11.96
CA VAL A 32 5.71 -20.41 -12.72
C VAL A 32 4.29 -20.97 -12.60
N GLY A 33 3.34 -20.08 -12.25
CA GLY A 33 1.93 -20.46 -12.15
C GLY A 33 1.59 -21.26 -10.89
N SER A 34 2.43 -21.22 -9.85
CA SER A 34 2.07 -21.82 -8.56
C SER A 34 0.81 -21.17 -8.00
N ALA A 35 -0.07 -21.99 -7.46
CA ALA A 35 -1.29 -21.56 -6.79
C ALA A 35 -1.34 -22.10 -5.36
N THR A 36 -1.69 -21.27 -4.41
CA THR A 36 -2.00 -21.67 -3.04
C THR A 36 -3.48 -21.45 -2.77
N GLN A 37 -4.13 -22.41 -2.13
CA GLN A 37 -5.56 -22.34 -1.82
C GLN A 37 -5.77 -21.91 -0.37
N GLY A 38 -6.82 -21.13 -0.16
CA GLY A 38 -7.32 -20.74 1.15
C GLY A 38 -8.74 -20.22 1.07
N ILE A 39 -9.10 -19.45 2.08
CA ILE A 39 -10.38 -18.73 2.16
C ILE A 39 -10.15 -17.25 2.43
N VAL A 40 -11.18 -16.45 2.23
CA VAL A 40 -11.23 -15.07 2.76
C VAL A 40 -11.40 -15.15 4.27
N SER A 41 -10.35 -14.81 5.02
CA SER A 41 -10.31 -14.88 6.49
C SER A 41 -10.72 -13.56 7.15
N GLY A 42 -10.75 -12.46 6.38
CA GLY A 42 -11.15 -11.15 6.87
C GLY A 42 -11.31 -10.14 5.75
N LEU A 43 -12.06 -9.09 6.02
CA LEU A 43 -12.30 -7.97 5.11
C LEU A 43 -12.02 -6.65 5.84
N ASN A 44 -11.78 -5.59 5.06
CA ASN A 44 -11.53 -4.24 5.58
C ASN A 44 -10.42 -4.22 6.65
N ARG A 45 -9.34 -4.98 6.40
CA ARG A 45 -8.21 -5.02 7.34
C ARG A 45 -7.31 -3.81 7.16
N GLU A 46 -6.88 -3.27 8.29
CA GLU A 46 -5.87 -2.23 8.36
C GLU A 46 -4.57 -2.84 8.86
N VAL A 47 -3.48 -2.61 8.16
CA VAL A 47 -2.16 -3.15 8.52
C VAL A 47 -1.10 -2.09 8.33
N THR A 48 -0.28 -1.93 9.34
CA THR A 48 0.89 -1.07 9.29
C THR A 48 2.13 -1.90 9.03
N ALA A 49 2.89 -1.57 8.01
CA ALA A 49 4.14 -2.24 7.66
C ALA A 49 5.30 -1.25 7.56
N GLY A 50 6.47 -1.67 8.02
CA GLY A 50 7.68 -0.83 8.08
C GLY A 50 7.95 -0.29 9.49
N GLY A 51 8.78 0.74 9.61
CA GLY A 51 9.05 1.43 10.87
C GLY A 51 10.19 0.88 11.72
N GLN A 52 10.88 -0.19 11.29
CA GLN A 52 12.13 -0.60 11.93
C GLN A 52 13.35 0.01 11.23
N ASN A 53 14.32 0.50 12.01
CA ASN A 53 15.60 1.05 11.52
C ASN A 53 15.45 2.22 10.52
N GLY A 54 14.49 3.13 10.72
CA GLY A 54 14.34 4.32 9.86
C GLY A 54 13.69 4.06 8.50
N THR A 55 13.07 2.90 8.32
CA THR A 55 12.23 2.66 7.13
C THR A 55 10.88 3.35 7.27
N ALA A 56 10.38 3.89 6.16
CA ALA A 56 9.06 4.54 6.14
C ALA A 56 7.97 3.58 6.63
N VAL A 57 7.10 4.08 7.48
CA VAL A 57 5.87 3.38 7.89
C VAL A 57 4.87 3.50 6.74
N THR A 58 4.27 2.38 6.36
CA THR A 58 3.21 2.36 5.34
C THR A 58 1.93 1.81 5.96
N HIS A 59 0.87 2.58 5.92
CA HIS A 59 -0.45 2.17 6.34
C HIS A 59 -1.21 1.62 5.13
N TYR A 60 -1.70 0.41 5.27
CA TYR A 60 -2.57 -0.24 4.30
C TYR A 60 -3.96 -0.34 4.90
N THR A 61 -4.96 0.11 4.15
CA THR A 61 -6.36 0.07 4.56
C THR A 61 -7.18 -0.78 3.61
N ASN A 62 -8.34 -1.24 4.07
CA ASN A 62 -9.32 -1.97 3.26
C ASN A 62 -8.78 -3.26 2.62
N LEU A 63 -7.84 -3.96 3.27
CA LEU A 63 -7.27 -5.19 2.71
C LEU A 63 -8.20 -6.40 2.88
N ILE A 64 -8.13 -7.32 1.91
CA ILE A 64 -8.68 -8.67 2.03
C ILE A 64 -7.63 -9.53 2.74
N GLN A 65 -8.02 -10.19 3.84
CA GLN A 65 -7.18 -11.18 4.52
C GLN A 65 -7.51 -12.58 4.01
N THR A 66 -6.49 -13.41 3.83
CA THR A 66 -6.62 -14.82 3.44
C THR A 66 -5.63 -15.69 4.19
N ASP A 67 -5.95 -16.95 4.40
CA ASP A 67 -5.04 -18.00 4.89
C ASP A 67 -4.33 -18.74 3.75
N ALA A 68 -4.64 -18.43 2.49
CA ALA A 68 -3.82 -18.85 1.36
C ALA A 68 -2.39 -18.33 1.55
N ALA A 69 -1.39 -19.20 1.39
CA ALA A 69 0.00 -18.83 1.62
C ALA A 69 0.44 -17.72 0.65
N ILE A 70 0.71 -16.53 1.19
CA ILE A 70 1.29 -15.38 0.48
C ILE A 70 2.78 -15.30 0.82
N ASN A 71 3.61 -15.48 -0.20
CA ASN A 71 5.07 -15.53 -0.08
C ASN A 71 5.74 -14.63 -1.13
N PRO A 72 7.03 -14.29 -0.96
CA PRO A 72 7.79 -13.67 -2.03
C PRO A 72 7.68 -14.47 -3.33
N GLY A 73 7.21 -13.79 -4.40
CA GLY A 73 6.98 -14.37 -5.72
C GLY A 73 5.51 -14.53 -6.13
N ASN A 74 4.55 -14.61 -5.19
CA ASN A 74 3.14 -14.42 -5.55
C ASN A 74 2.63 -13.00 -5.26
N SER A 75 3.46 -12.13 -4.67
CA SER A 75 3.18 -10.72 -4.53
C SER A 75 3.06 -10.04 -5.90
N GLY A 76 2.02 -9.23 -6.11
CA GLY A 76 1.64 -8.68 -7.41
C GLY A 76 0.83 -9.64 -8.28
N GLY A 77 0.72 -10.91 -7.89
CA GLY A 77 -0.14 -11.89 -8.53
C GLY A 77 -1.61 -11.77 -8.10
N ALA A 78 -2.47 -12.52 -8.75
CA ALA A 78 -3.91 -12.45 -8.53
C ALA A 78 -4.35 -13.28 -7.32
N LEU A 79 -5.30 -12.74 -6.54
CA LEU A 79 -6.19 -13.50 -5.69
C LEU A 79 -7.49 -13.72 -6.46
N VAL A 80 -7.84 -14.98 -6.75
CA VAL A 80 -9.02 -15.32 -7.55
C VAL A 80 -10.04 -16.09 -6.72
N ASN A 81 -11.32 -15.89 -7.03
CA ASN A 81 -12.43 -16.62 -6.43
C ASN A 81 -12.67 -17.96 -7.17
N GLU A 82 -13.66 -18.73 -6.71
CA GLU A 82 -14.04 -20.02 -7.30
C GLU A 82 -14.56 -19.93 -8.75
N TYR A 83 -14.93 -18.74 -9.20
CA TYR A 83 -15.36 -18.46 -10.59
C TYR A 83 -14.20 -18.06 -11.51
N GLY A 84 -12.95 -18.03 -11.00
CA GLY A 84 -11.78 -17.60 -11.74
C GLY A 84 -11.69 -16.08 -11.93
N GLN A 85 -12.44 -15.29 -11.17
CA GLN A 85 -12.41 -13.84 -11.22
C GLN A 85 -11.37 -13.29 -10.24
N VAL A 86 -10.62 -12.28 -10.66
CA VAL A 86 -9.65 -11.57 -9.82
C VAL A 86 -10.40 -10.68 -8.83
N ILE A 87 -10.33 -11.01 -7.54
CA ILE A 87 -10.95 -10.26 -6.45
C ILE A 87 -9.93 -9.42 -5.65
N GLY A 88 -8.63 -9.64 -5.90
CA GLY A 88 -7.57 -8.88 -5.26
C GLY A 88 -6.21 -9.10 -5.88
N ILE A 89 -5.24 -8.28 -5.47
CA ILE A 89 -3.82 -8.37 -5.83
C ILE A 89 -3.04 -8.75 -4.57
N ASN A 90 -2.34 -9.87 -4.60
CA ASN A 90 -1.58 -10.39 -3.46
C ASN A 90 -0.46 -9.43 -3.03
N SER A 91 -0.26 -9.23 -1.73
CA SER A 91 0.79 -8.39 -1.19
C SER A 91 1.60 -9.10 -0.10
N ALA A 92 2.78 -9.60 -0.46
CA ALA A 92 3.70 -10.23 0.49
C ALA A 92 4.36 -9.22 1.45
N LYS A 93 4.41 -7.93 1.07
CA LYS A 93 5.01 -6.89 1.90
C LYS A 93 4.22 -6.67 3.20
N VAL A 94 2.92 -6.90 3.15
CA VAL A 94 2.01 -6.79 4.31
C VAL A 94 2.06 -8.06 5.17
N ALA A 95 2.34 -9.22 4.58
CA ALA A 95 2.42 -10.51 5.29
C ALA A 95 3.65 -10.65 6.21
N ALA A 96 4.60 -9.72 6.16
CA ALA A 96 5.91 -9.81 6.84
C ALA A 96 5.85 -9.64 8.38
N THR A 97 4.68 -9.69 9.00
CA THR A 97 4.54 -9.55 10.46
C THR A 97 4.81 -10.84 11.25
N GLY A 98 5.32 -11.89 10.59
CA GLY A 98 5.75 -13.12 11.27
C GLY A 98 4.63 -14.05 11.72
N ALA A 99 3.39 -13.77 11.36
CA ALA A 99 2.25 -14.64 11.66
C ALA A 99 1.96 -15.56 10.46
N GLU A 100 2.19 -16.86 10.63
CA GLU A 100 1.82 -17.87 9.64
C GLU A 100 0.29 -17.88 9.42
N GLY A 101 -0.15 -18.07 8.17
CA GLY A 101 -1.57 -18.16 7.83
C GLY A 101 -2.29 -16.79 7.76
N MET A 102 -1.56 -15.69 7.74
CA MET A 102 -2.10 -14.35 7.50
C MET A 102 -1.50 -13.74 6.23
N GLY A 103 -2.19 -13.91 5.12
CA GLY A 103 -1.91 -13.24 3.86
C GLY A 103 -2.86 -12.07 3.62
N PHE A 104 -2.44 -11.12 2.79
CA PHE A 104 -3.25 -9.95 2.46
C PHE A 104 -3.25 -9.68 0.96
N ALA A 105 -4.38 -9.15 0.48
CA ALA A 105 -4.51 -8.70 -0.90
C ALA A 105 -5.22 -7.34 -0.96
N ILE A 106 -4.79 -6.52 -1.91
CA ILE A 106 -5.44 -5.25 -2.24
C ILE A 106 -6.73 -5.57 -3.01
N PRO A 107 -7.91 -5.07 -2.60
CA PRO A 107 -9.18 -5.35 -3.28
C PRO A 107 -9.16 -4.98 -4.76
N SER A 108 -9.81 -5.79 -5.59
CA SER A 108 -9.83 -5.59 -7.05
C SER A 108 -10.43 -4.26 -7.49
N ASN A 109 -11.47 -3.77 -6.82
CA ASN A 109 -12.08 -2.48 -7.15
C ASN A 109 -11.09 -1.34 -6.93
N GLN A 110 -10.40 -1.32 -5.78
CA GLN A 110 -9.35 -0.34 -5.50
C GLN A 110 -8.16 -0.45 -6.48
N ALA A 111 -7.73 -1.67 -6.76
CA ALA A 111 -6.62 -1.90 -7.70
C ALA A 111 -6.98 -1.44 -9.11
N LYS A 112 -8.22 -1.68 -9.55
CA LYS A 112 -8.69 -1.31 -10.89
C LYS A 112 -8.69 0.20 -11.11
N GLU A 113 -9.16 1.00 -10.15
CA GLU A 113 -9.13 2.46 -10.25
C GLU A 113 -7.70 2.98 -10.46
N ILE A 114 -6.76 2.45 -9.67
CA ILE A 114 -5.34 2.81 -9.78
C ILE A 114 -4.75 2.39 -11.14
N VAL A 115 -5.06 1.17 -11.58
CA VAL A 115 -4.54 0.62 -12.85
C VAL A 115 -5.10 1.38 -14.05
N ASP A 116 -6.39 1.70 -14.05
CA ASP A 116 -7.03 2.47 -15.11
C ASP A 116 -6.37 3.85 -15.26
N ASP A 117 -6.09 4.53 -14.15
CA ASP A 117 -5.37 5.81 -14.15
C ASP A 117 -3.94 5.68 -14.68
N LEU A 118 -3.21 4.66 -14.21
CA LEU A 118 -1.84 4.43 -14.66
C LEU A 118 -1.76 4.14 -16.17
N ILE A 119 -2.74 3.41 -16.70
CA ILE A 119 -2.82 3.10 -18.14
C ILE A 119 -3.17 4.36 -18.94
N ALA A 120 -4.15 5.16 -18.47
CA ALA A 120 -4.65 6.32 -19.19
C ALA A 120 -3.69 7.52 -19.11
N TYR A 121 -3.07 7.74 -17.97
CA TYR A 121 -2.35 8.99 -17.66
C TYR A 121 -0.89 8.78 -17.25
N GLY A 122 -0.42 7.54 -17.06
CA GLY A 122 0.91 7.22 -16.55
C GLY A 122 1.11 7.57 -15.07
N ARG A 123 0.06 8.01 -14.39
CA ARG A 123 0.05 8.39 -12.97
C ARG A 123 -1.34 8.19 -12.38
N VAL A 124 -1.43 8.03 -11.06
CA VAL A 124 -2.72 8.00 -10.36
C VAL A 124 -3.25 9.44 -10.28
N THR A 125 -4.46 9.66 -10.81
CA THR A 125 -5.14 10.96 -10.76
C THR A 125 -5.92 11.10 -9.45
N GLY A 126 -6.21 12.34 -9.05
CA GLY A 126 -6.99 12.62 -7.84
C GLY A 126 -6.24 12.40 -6.51
N ARG A 127 -5.02 11.85 -6.53
CA ARG A 127 -4.17 11.82 -5.34
C ARG A 127 -3.37 13.11 -5.26
N VAL A 128 -3.70 13.93 -4.28
CA VAL A 128 -2.88 15.08 -3.93
C VAL A 128 -1.56 14.57 -3.35
N ARG A 129 -0.43 15.00 -3.91
CA ARG A 129 0.91 14.65 -3.43
C ARG A 129 1.66 15.94 -3.17
N LEU A 130 2.30 16.04 -2.01
CA LEU A 130 3.16 17.19 -1.72
C LEU A 130 4.48 17.15 -2.50
N GLY A 131 4.86 15.98 -3.04
CA GLY A 131 6.12 15.84 -3.75
C GLY A 131 7.33 15.95 -2.83
N ILE A 132 7.25 15.38 -1.63
CA ILE A 132 8.34 15.32 -0.66
C ILE A 132 8.69 13.87 -0.33
N TYR A 133 9.95 13.64 0.01
CA TYR A 133 10.42 12.48 0.74
C TYR A 133 10.74 12.93 2.16
N ALA A 134 10.06 12.36 3.15
CA ALA A 134 10.19 12.76 4.53
C ALA A 134 10.29 11.56 5.45
N ILE A 135 10.87 11.76 6.63
CA ILE A 135 10.89 10.79 7.73
C ILE A 135 10.15 11.40 8.93
N GLU A 136 9.54 10.54 9.71
CA GLU A 136 8.85 10.96 10.93
C GLU A 136 9.86 11.31 12.02
N VAL A 137 9.68 12.47 12.64
CA VAL A 137 10.38 12.90 13.85
C VAL A 137 9.44 12.68 15.01
N ASP A 138 9.58 11.51 15.66
CA ASP A 138 8.82 11.16 16.85
C ASP A 138 9.28 11.95 18.07
N GLU A 139 8.59 11.78 19.21
CA GLU A 139 8.94 12.49 20.45
C GLU A 139 10.36 12.21 20.94
N VAL A 140 10.90 11.02 20.68
CA VAL A 140 12.23 10.63 21.14
C VAL A 140 13.30 11.37 20.32
N LEU A 141 13.16 11.33 18.99
CA LEU A 141 14.04 12.03 18.06
C LEU A 141 13.95 13.54 18.24
N ALA A 142 12.74 14.07 18.45
CA ALA A 142 12.50 15.49 18.70
C ALA A 142 13.26 15.99 19.94
N ARG A 143 13.16 15.26 21.05
CA ARG A 143 13.88 15.59 22.30
C ARG A 143 15.39 15.48 22.17
N LEU A 144 15.89 14.42 21.51
CA LEU A 144 17.33 14.19 21.32
C LEU A 144 17.99 15.28 20.46
N ASN A 145 17.27 15.76 19.45
CA ASN A 145 17.80 16.73 18.49
C ASN A 145 17.33 18.17 18.74
N HIS A 146 16.53 18.43 19.79
CA HIS A 146 15.97 19.73 20.10
C HIS A 146 15.17 20.36 18.95
N VAL A 147 14.39 19.54 18.25
CA VAL A 147 13.52 19.94 17.13
C VAL A 147 12.06 19.59 17.42
N PRO A 148 11.07 20.17 16.74
CA PRO A 148 9.68 19.78 16.89
C PRO A 148 9.41 18.35 16.32
N THR A 149 8.33 17.72 16.78
CA THR A 149 7.75 16.56 16.12
C THR A 149 7.16 16.93 14.77
N GLY A 150 7.12 15.99 13.81
CA GLY A 150 6.56 16.21 12.49
C GLY A 150 7.27 15.41 11.41
N LEU A 151 7.24 15.91 10.17
CA LEU A 151 7.85 15.26 9.02
C LEU A 151 9.10 16.03 8.57
N LEU A 152 10.28 15.47 8.81
CA LEU A 152 11.56 16.02 8.34
C LEU A 152 11.71 15.76 6.84
N VAL A 153 11.75 16.79 6.05
CA VAL A 153 11.96 16.75 4.59
C VAL A 153 13.38 16.32 4.30
N GLN A 154 13.54 15.17 3.64
CA GLN A 154 14.83 14.68 3.16
C GLN A 154 15.14 15.18 1.75
N SER A 155 14.14 15.21 0.89
CA SER A 155 14.22 15.75 -0.46
C SER A 155 12.85 16.16 -0.97
N THR A 156 12.83 17.01 -1.98
CA THR A 156 11.62 17.36 -2.74
C THR A 156 11.70 16.74 -4.14
N GLU A 157 10.54 16.39 -4.70
CA GLU A 157 10.44 15.91 -6.07
C GLU A 157 10.64 17.10 -7.03
N GLU A 158 11.52 16.95 -8.03
CA GLU A 158 11.78 17.99 -9.01
C GLU A 158 10.51 18.34 -9.80
N GLY A 159 10.19 19.62 -9.89
CA GLY A 159 8.96 20.08 -10.55
C GLY A 159 7.69 19.98 -9.72
N SER A 160 7.77 19.54 -8.46
CA SER A 160 6.64 19.61 -7.53
C SER A 160 6.32 21.03 -7.13
N ASP A 161 5.05 21.31 -6.80
CA ASP A 161 4.63 22.65 -6.36
C ASP A 161 5.39 23.09 -5.10
N ILE A 162 5.60 22.18 -4.16
CA ILE A 162 6.27 22.46 -2.88
C ILE A 162 7.74 22.86 -3.07
N SER A 163 8.44 22.29 -4.06
CA SER A 163 9.82 22.66 -4.37
C SER A 163 9.92 24.11 -4.84
N SER A 164 8.90 24.61 -5.53
CA SER A 164 8.78 26.00 -5.98
C SER A 164 8.39 26.98 -4.87
N LYS A 165 7.84 26.49 -3.75
CA LYS A 165 7.37 27.28 -2.60
C LYS A 165 8.42 27.47 -1.51
N GLY A 166 9.65 27.01 -1.74
CA GLY A 166 10.80 27.26 -0.86
C GLY A 166 10.98 26.25 0.26
N VAL A 167 10.28 25.11 0.23
CA VAL A 167 10.56 24.01 1.13
C VAL A 167 11.84 23.30 0.68
N VAL A 168 12.76 23.10 1.62
CA VAL A 168 14.09 22.56 1.36
C VAL A 168 14.38 21.34 2.27
N PRO A 169 15.32 20.48 1.90
CA PRO A 169 15.81 19.43 2.78
C PRO A 169 16.28 20.01 4.12
N GLY A 170 15.84 19.39 5.21
CA GLY A 170 16.08 19.82 6.59
C GLY A 170 14.91 20.57 7.24
N ASP A 171 13.92 21.01 6.48
CA ASP A 171 12.68 21.57 7.05
C ASP A 171 11.85 20.48 7.75
N ILE A 172 11.13 20.86 8.80
CA ILE A 172 10.18 19.98 9.48
C ILE A 172 8.77 20.52 9.29
N ILE A 173 7.93 19.73 8.63
CA ILE A 173 6.50 20.03 8.48
C ILE A 173 5.80 19.66 9.78
N THR A 174 5.33 20.65 10.50
CA THR A 174 4.63 20.47 11.78
C THR A 174 3.13 20.68 11.67
N LYS A 175 2.68 21.41 10.63
CA LYS A 175 1.25 21.69 10.37
C LYS A 175 0.96 21.80 8.88
N VAL A 176 -0.22 21.33 8.50
CA VAL A 176 -0.81 21.52 7.16
C VAL A 176 -2.23 22.04 7.35
N ASP A 177 -2.57 23.18 6.77
CA ASP A 177 -3.87 23.84 6.88
C ASP A 177 -4.38 24.01 8.33
N GLY A 178 -3.45 24.25 9.25
CA GLY A 178 -3.75 24.45 10.68
C GLY A 178 -3.87 23.13 11.48
N THR A 179 -3.88 21.98 10.82
CA THR A 179 -3.86 20.67 11.48
C THR A 179 -2.43 20.25 11.81
N GLU A 180 -2.19 19.81 13.05
CA GLU A 180 -0.88 19.32 13.47
C GLU A 180 -0.56 18.01 12.77
N ILE A 181 0.70 17.87 12.32
CA ILE A 181 1.22 16.70 11.62
C ILE A 181 2.31 16.08 12.49
N ALA A 182 2.03 14.94 13.07
CA ALA A 182 3.01 14.15 13.82
C ALA A 182 3.66 13.06 12.94
N GLY A 183 2.92 12.57 11.92
CA GLY A 183 3.38 11.51 11.04
C GLY A 183 2.81 11.57 9.64
N THR A 184 3.20 10.60 8.81
CA THR A 184 2.73 10.48 7.41
C THR A 184 1.24 10.19 7.32
N SER A 185 0.66 9.52 8.32
CA SER A 185 -0.78 9.24 8.38
C SER A 185 -1.60 10.53 8.47
N ASP A 186 -1.21 11.44 9.39
CA ASP A 186 -1.90 12.72 9.59
C ASP A 186 -1.85 13.56 8.31
N LEU A 187 -0.68 13.55 7.65
CA LEU A 187 -0.51 14.24 6.38
C LEU A 187 -1.44 13.68 5.30
N SER A 188 -1.53 12.34 5.19
CA SER A 188 -2.41 11.69 4.22
C SER A 188 -3.87 12.03 4.46
N GLU A 189 -4.33 11.99 5.72
CA GLU A 189 -5.71 12.32 6.09
C GLU A 189 -6.06 13.77 5.72
N VAL A 190 -5.18 14.72 6.02
CA VAL A 190 -5.40 16.14 5.67
C VAL A 190 -5.44 16.38 4.16
N ILE A 191 -4.63 15.64 3.39
CA ILE A 191 -4.53 15.80 1.94
C ILE A 191 -5.67 15.10 1.22
N GLU A 192 -6.06 13.88 1.65
CA GLU A 192 -7.14 13.10 1.03
C GLU A 192 -8.53 13.70 1.31
N GLY A 193 -8.67 14.53 2.33
CA GLY A 193 -9.90 15.27 2.64
C GLY A 193 -10.17 16.47 1.72
N LYS A 194 -9.34 16.71 0.71
CA LYS A 194 -9.43 17.83 -0.24
C LYS A 194 -9.80 17.37 -1.63
#